data_7f8f06c391e1320d3dbd994dc2400d7a
#
_entry.id   7f8f06c391e1320d3dbd994dc2400d7a
#
_cell.length_a   1.000
_cell.length_b   1.000
_cell.length_c   1.000
_cell.angle_alpha   90.00
_cell.angle_beta   90.00
_cell.angle_gamma   90.00
#
_symmetry.space_group_name_H-M   'P 1'
#
loop_
_entity.id
_entity.type
_entity.pdbx_description
1 polymer ?
#
loop_
_entity_poly.entity_id
_entity_poly.type
_entity_poly.pdbx_seq_one_letter_code
_entity_poly.pdbx_strand_id
1 'polypeptide(L)'
;LSSSSAASDVYKRQAVTWALAIANDNTHGYDQQYRWGPDYDCSSLIISAWQQAGVPVKTKGAAYTGNMKSAFLACGFTDVTSRVNLRTGNGMKRGDVIINTLHHTVMYIGNGRIVAARINENGKVSGGKTGDQTGMEIMVQDYYFYQYGWDCVLRYMKEDATTDISSPSAPAASSESENVRKGQTYANRFTSAQIPVTGQRDTATVKAGIKVFQTALNKDYGAGLVVDGIFGLNTDKALGKHYVTSGECQYMVTAAEILLLLHGYNPNGVEIPGIFGSGLLTAVKTFQKAQGLTVSGTCDRNTFLKLIR
;
A
#
# COMPACT_ATOMS: atom_id res chain seq x y z
N LEU A 1 3.05 -2.12 -20.92
CA LEU A 1 2.03 -2.54 -19.95
C LEU A 1 0.98 -1.44 -19.88
N SER A 2 -0.28 -1.76 -20.16
CA SER A 2 -1.37 -0.81 -20.28
C SER A 2 -1.63 -0.05 -18.97
N SER A 3 -2.14 1.18 -19.07
CA SER A 3 -2.52 2.05 -17.94
C SER A 3 -3.51 1.38 -16.96
N SER A 4 -4.26 0.40 -17.41
CA SER A 4 -5.24 -0.37 -16.62
C SER A 4 -4.63 -1.28 -15.54
N SER A 5 -3.43 -1.81 -15.76
CA SER A 5 -2.74 -2.64 -14.75
C SER A 5 -2.28 -1.83 -13.54
N ALA A 6 -1.95 -0.55 -13.75
CA ALA A 6 -1.43 0.34 -12.70
C ALA A 6 -2.52 0.75 -11.69
N ALA A 7 -3.75 1.04 -12.15
CA ALA A 7 -4.86 1.41 -11.27
C ALA A 7 -5.27 0.24 -10.36
N SER A 8 -5.43 -0.96 -10.90
CA SER A 8 -5.77 -2.15 -10.11
C SER A 8 -4.70 -2.50 -9.08
N ASP A 9 -3.43 -2.14 -9.33
CA ASP A 9 -2.32 -2.39 -8.41
C ASP A 9 -2.31 -1.43 -7.19
N VAL A 10 -2.92 -0.24 -7.31
CA VAL A 10 -3.12 0.68 -6.18
C VAL A 10 -4.05 0.05 -5.13
N TYR A 11 -5.22 -0.43 -5.57
CA TYR A 11 -6.20 -1.05 -4.68
C TYR A 11 -5.64 -2.31 -4.01
N LYS A 12 -4.93 -3.17 -4.75
CA LYS A 12 -4.25 -4.37 -4.20
C LYS A 12 -3.26 -4.00 -3.11
N ARG A 13 -2.45 -2.96 -3.35
CA ARG A 13 -1.48 -2.49 -2.36
C ARG A 13 -2.16 -1.95 -1.11
N GLN A 14 -3.18 -1.10 -1.28
CA GLN A 14 -3.91 -0.53 -0.15
C GLN A 14 -4.57 -1.61 0.71
N ALA A 15 -5.22 -2.59 0.07
CA ALA A 15 -5.84 -3.71 0.78
C ALA A 15 -4.80 -4.52 1.58
N VAL A 16 -3.67 -4.86 0.94
CA VAL A 16 -2.60 -5.61 1.61
C VAL A 16 -1.97 -4.79 2.73
N THR A 17 -1.69 -3.50 2.51
CA THR A 17 -1.09 -2.63 3.53
C THR A 17 -2.00 -2.49 4.75
N TRP A 18 -3.31 -2.31 4.54
CA TRP A 18 -4.26 -2.27 5.64
C TRP A 18 -4.29 -3.59 6.43
N ALA A 19 -4.37 -4.73 5.73
CA ALA A 19 -4.38 -6.04 6.39
C ALA A 19 -3.09 -6.33 7.18
N LEU A 20 -1.94 -5.90 6.65
CA LEU A 20 -0.66 -5.98 7.34
C LEU A 20 -0.60 -5.08 8.57
N ALA A 21 -1.17 -3.87 8.51
CA ALA A 21 -1.25 -2.98 9.66
C ALA A 21 -2.06 -3.62 10.80
N ILE A 22 -3.19 -4.25 10.48
CA ILE A 22 -4.00 -5.00 11.45
C ILE A 22 -3.18 -6.19 12.03
N ALA A 23 -2.52 -6.98 11.18
CA ALA A 23 -1.74 -8.14 11.62
C ALA A 23 -0.49 -7.80 12.46
N ASN A 24 -0.03 -6.56 12.42
CA ASN A 24 1.12 -6.08 13.21
C ASN A 24 0.70 -5.26 14.44
N ASP A 25 -0.59 -5.16 14.72
CA ASP A 25 -1.13 -4.41 15.85
C ASP A 25 -1.94 -5.34 16.75
N ASN A 26 -1.36 -5.74 17.88
CA ASN A 26 -1.95 -6.67 18.84
C ASN A 26 -3.21 -6.10 19.54
N THR A 27 -3.64 -4.87 19.24
CA THR A 27 -4.96 -4.38 19.67
C THR A 27 -6.12 -4.98 18.86
N HIS A 28 -5.80 -5.74 17.82
CA HIS A 28 -6.73 -6.46 16.94
C HIS A 28 -6.52 -7.96 17.09
N GLY A 29 -7.58 -8.69 17.43
CA GLY A 29 -7.57 -10.14 17.59
C GLY A 29 -8.60 -10.85 16.72
N TYR A 30 -8.88 -12.12 17.06
CA TYR A 30 -9.82 -12.95 16.33
C TYR A 30 -11.15 -13.11 17.08
N ASP A 31 -12.25 -12.71 16.43
CA ASP A 31 -13.60 -13.02 16.91
C ASP A 31 -14.58 -13.15 15.74
N GLN A 32 -15.48 -14.15 15.75
CA GLN A 32 -16.53 -14.32 14.74
C GLN A 32 -17.83 -13.57 15.08
N GLN A 33 -18.04 -13.19 16.33
CA GLN A 33 -19.22 -12.47 16.77
C GLN A 33 -19.02 -10.95 16.64
N TYR A 34 -17.87 -10.45 17.15
CA TYR A 34 -17.51 -9.03 17.13
C TYR A 34 -16.40 -8.77 16.12
N ARG A 35 -16.68 -9.04 14.84
CA ARG A 35 -15.71 -9.24 13.76
C ARG A 35 -15.53 -8.07 12.78
N TRP A 36 -16.02 -6.92 13.07
CA TRP A 36 -15.93 -5.76 12.17
C TRP A 36 -15.12 -4.60 12.77
N GLY A 37 -14.18 -4.94 13.63
CA GLY A 37 -13.34 -4.07 14.40
C GLY A 37 -13.81 -3.92 15.85
N PRO A 38 -12.89 -3.89 16.84
CA PRO A 38 -11.42 -3.99 16.63
C PRO A 38 -10.95 -5.38 16.23
N ASP A 39 -11.70 -6.46 16.53
CA ASP A 39 -11.36 -7.83 16.18
C ASP A 39 -11.96 -8.25 14.84
N TYR A 40 -11.37 -9.25 14.20
CA TYR A 40 -11.76 -9.72 12.88
C TYR A 40 -11.75 -11.25 12.81
N ASP A 41 -12.65 -11.82 12.02
CA ASP A 41 -12.52 -13.21 11.55
C ASP A 41 -11.82 -13.24 10.17
N CYS A 42 -11.61 -14.44 9.63
CA CYS A 42 -10.93 -14.62 8.34
C CYS A 42 -11.58 -13.82 7.20
N SER A 43 -12.92 -13.81 7.14
CA SER A 43 -13.66 -13.14 6.08
C SER A 43 -13.76 -11.64 6.29
N SER A 44 -14.05 -11.20 7.50
CA SER A 44 -14.19 -9.77 7.80
C SER A 44 -12.88 -9.00 7.70
N LEU A 45 -11.74 -9.61 8.03
CA LEU A 45 -10.41 -9.03 7.79
C LEU A 45 -10.22 -8.71 6.30
N ILE A 46 -10.43 -9.69 5.43
CA ILE A 46 -10.20 -9.55 3.98
C ILE A 46 -11.23 -8.60 3.34
N ILE A 47 -12.50 -8.71 3.75
CA ILE A 47 -13.57 -7.81 3.28
C ILE A 47 -13.28 -6.36 3.70
N SER A 48 -12.87 -6.13 4.95
CA SER A 48 -12.52 -4.79 5.44
C SER A 48 -11.29 -4.23 4.74
N ALA A 49 -10.27 -5.04 4.50
CA ALA A 49 -9.08 -4.62 3.78
C ALA A 49 -9.40 -4.08 2.38
N TRP A 50 -10.24 -4.78 1.63
CA TRP A 50 -10.65 -4.34 0.30
C TRP A 50 -11.62 -3.16 0.33
N GLN A 51 -12.52 -3.10 1.31
CA GLN A 51 -13.40 -1.96 1.53
C GLN A 51 -12.59 -0.68 1.85
N GLN A 52 -11.58 -0.79 2.71
CA GLN A 52 -10.68 0.33 3.07
C GLN A 52 -9.80 0.75 1.89
N ALA A 53 -9.46 -0.17 1.02
CA ALA A 53 -8.78 0.14 -0.23
C ALA A 53 -9.67 0.88 -1.26
N GLY A 54 -10.95 1.11 -0.96
CA GLY A 54 -11.88 1.79 -1.87
C GLY A 54 -12.64 0.85 -2.82
N VAL A 55 -12.50 -0.45 -2.67
CA VAL A 55 -13.27 -1.44 -3.43
C VAL A 55 -14.49 -1.86 -2.60
N PRO A 56 -15.73 -1.52 -2.98
CA PRO A 56 -16.91 -1.55 -2.11
C PRO A 56 -17.48 -2.97 -1.92
N VAL A 57 -16.63 -3.96 -1.64
CA VAL A 57 -17.04 -5.38 -1.51
C VAL A 57 -18.01 -5.61 -0.37
N LYS A 58 -17.82 -4.94 0.78
CA LYS A 58 -18.74 -5.01 1.93
C LYS A 58 -20.09 -4.39 1.57
N THR A 59 -20.07 -3.21 0.95
CA THR A 59 -21.28 -2.50 0.50
C THR A 59 -22.04 -3.29 -0.57
N LYS A 60 -21.35 -4.12 -1.35
CA LYS A 60 -21.94 -5.03 -2.34
C LYS A 60 -22.33 -6.39 -1.76
N GLY A 61 -22.36 -6.51 -0.44
CA GLY A 61 -22.95 -7.63 0.28
C GLY A 61 -21.96 -8.73 0.69
N ALA A 62 -20.66 -8.55 0.54
CA ALA A 62 -19.71 -9.49 1.12
C ALA A 62 -19.82 -9.48 2.64
N ALA A 63 -20.09 -10.64 3.24
CA ALA A 63 -20.31 -10.77 4.67
C ALA A 63 -19.61 -11.98 5.29
N TYR A 64 -19.40 -13.05 4.56
CA TYR A 64 -18.75 -14.30 5.01
C TYR A 64 -18.18 -15.06 3.82
N THR A 65 -17.36 -16.08 4.03
CA THR A 65 -16.67 -16.84 2.99
C THR A 65 -17.58 -17.33 1.87
N GLY A 66 -18.80 -17.79 2.19
CA GLY A 66 -19.74 -18.35 1.24
C GLY A 66 -20.29 -17.34 0.21
N ASN A 67 -20.33 -16.05 0.53
CA ASN A 67 -20.79 -15.02 -0.40
C ASN A 67 -19.70 -14.07 -0.90
N MET A 68 -18.46 -14.22 -0.42
CA MET A 68 -17.34 -13.38 -0.86
C MET A 68 -17.14 -13.48 -2.38
N LYS A 69 -17.16 -14.69 -2.95
CA LYS A 69 -16.90 -14.87 -4.38
C LYS A 69 -17.80 -13.99 -5.24
N SER A 70 -19.11 -14.06 -5.06
CA SER A 70 -20.08 -13.30 -5.86
C SER A 70 -19.93 -11.77 -5.66
N ALA A 71 -19.77 -11.32 -4.42
CA ALA A 71 -19.65 -9.90 -4.10
C ALA A 71 -18.32 -9.31 -4.64
N PHE A 72 -17.22 -10.05 -4.57
CA PHE A 72 -15.93 -9.62 -5.09
C PHE A 72 -15.94 -9.56 -6.63
N LEU A 73 -16.51 -10.58 -7.31
CA LEU A 73 -16.68 -10.56 -8.76
C LEU A 73 -17.50 -9.34 -9.22
N ALA A 74 -18.58 -9.00 -8.50
CA ALA A 74 -19.39 -7.80 -8.76
C ALA A 74 -18.62 -6.47 -8.57
N CYS A 75 -17.49 -6.51 -7.87
CA CYS A 75 -16.63 -5.34 -7.63
C CYS A 75 -15.41 -5.25 -8.57
N GLY A 76 -15.31 -6.10 -9.58
CA GLY A 76 -14.23 -6.06 -10.58
C GLY A 76 -13.08 -7.04 -10.32
N PHE A 77 -13.32 -8.04 -9.46
CA PHE A 77 -12.42 -9.19 -9.37
C PHE A 77 -12.69 -10.16 -10.52
N THR A 78 -11.66 -10.92 -10.85
CA THR A 78 -11.73 -12.04 -11.81
C THR A 78 -11.31 -13.30 -11.09
N ASP A 79 -12.01 -14.40 -11.35
CA ASP A 79 -11.60 -15.72 -10.91
C ASP A 79 -10.39 -16.18 -11.75
N VAL A 80 -9.25 -16.32 -11.09
CA VAL A 80 -7.98 -16.72 -11.72
C VAL A 80 -7.53 -18.11 -11.27
N THR A 81 -8.43 -18.90 -10.69
CA THR A 81 -8.12 -20.22 -10.13
C THR A 81 -7.39 -21.13 -11.12
N SER A 82 -7.82 -21.14 -12.39
CA SER A 82 -7.18 -21.92 -13.45
C SER A 82 -5.77 -21.45 -13.84
N ARG A 83 -5.35 -20.26 -13.38
CA ARG A 83 -4.06 -19.64 -13.70
C ARG A 83 -3.04 -19.75 -12.57
N VAL A 84 -3.41 -20.42 -11.47
CA VAL A 84 -2.57 -20.56 -10.27
C VAL A 84 -2.50 -22.01 -9.84
N ASN A 85 -1.40 -22.41 -9.25
CA ASN A 85 -1.29 -23.71 -8.62
C ASN A 85 -1.71 -23.61 -7.14
N LEU A 86 -2.91 -24.08 -6.81
CA LEU A 86 -3.46 -24.02 -5.46
C LEU A 86 -2.65 -24.80 -4.42
N ARG A 87 -1.86 -25.82 -4.84
CA ARG A 87 -1.05 -26.59 -3.90
C ARG A 87 0.23 -25.85 -3.50
N THR A 88 0.85 -25.14 -4.44
CA THR A 88 2.16 -24.49 -4.22
C THR A 88 2.06 -22.95 -4.11
N GLY A 89 0.94 -22.35 -4.45
CA GLY A 89 0.80 -20.90 -4.56
C GLY A 89 1.44 -20.28 -5.82
N ASN A 90 1.96 -21.11 -6.71
CA ASN A 90 2.63 -20.60 -7.92
C ASN A 90 1.64 -19.89 -8.85
N GLY A 91 2.00 -18.73 -9.38
CA GLY A 91 1.12 -17.90 -10.21
C GLY A 91 0.24 -16.93 -9.41
N MET A 92 0.21 -17.00 -8.08
CA MET A 92 -0.47 -16.00 -7.24
C MET A 92 0.24 -14.66 -7.28
N LYS A 93 -0.54 -13.60 -7.15
CA LYS A 93 -0.06 -12.21 -7.13
C LYS A 93 -0.52 -11.50 -5.86
N ARG A 94 0.25 -10.52 -5.43
CA ARG A 94 -0.07 -9.68 -4.26
C ARG A 94 -1.50 -9.13 -4.37
N GLY A 95 -2.29 -9.28 -3.31
CA GLY A 95 -3.70 -8.92 -3.25
C GLY A 95 -4.67 -10.03 -3.71
N ASP A 96 -4.19 -11.18 -4.20
CA ASP A 96 -5.09 -12.28 -4.52
C ASP A 96 -5.82 -12.75 -3.25
N VAL A 97 -7.13 -12.90 -3.35
CA VAL A 97 -7.99 -13.43 -2.29
C VAL A 97 -8.23 -14.91 -2.55
N ILE A 98 -7.82 -15.74 -1.60
CA ILE A 98 -7.88 -17.20 -1.70
C ILE A 98 -9.01 -17.66 -0.78
N ILE A 99 -9.97 -18.39 -1.30
CA ILE A 99 -11.20 -18.73 -0.59
C ILE A 99 -11.45 -20.24 -0.61
N ASN A 100 -11.73 -20.78 0.56
CA ASN A 100 -12.56 -21.95 0.73
C ASN A 100 -13.93 -21.45 1.19
N THR A 101 -14.97 -21.65 0.39
CA THR A 101 -16.29 -21.03 0.56
C THR A 101 -17.03 -21.49 1.82
N LEU A 102 -16.65 -22.62 2.38
CA LEU A 102 -17.27 -23.19 3.59
C LEU A 102 -16.52 -22.83 4.88
N HIS A 103 -15.19 -22.63 4.79
CA HIS A 103 -14.39 -22.65 6.01
C HIS A 103 -13.46 -21.45 6.20
N HIS A 104 -12.73 -20.98 5.16
CA HIS A 104 -11.64 -20.06 5.39
C HIS A 104 -11.31 -19.17 4.20
N THR A 105 -10.71 -18.02 4.46
CA THR A 105 -10.14 -17.14 3.42
C THR A 105 -8.88 -16.47 3.93
N VAL A 106 -7.97 -16.21 2.99
CA VAL A 106 -6.70 -15.52 3.24
C VAL A 106 -6.38 -14.59 2.08
N MET A 107 -5.46 -13.66 2.27
CA MET A 107 -4.98 -12.81 1.19
C MET A 107 -3.49 -13.05 0.94
N TYR A 108 -3.11 -13.28 -0.31
CA TYR A 108 -1.72 -13.43 -0.72
C TYR A 108 -1.03 -12.06 -0.72
N ILE A 109 0.06 -11.94 0.00
CA ILE A 109 0.78 -10.67 0.16
C ILE A 109 2.08 -10.59 -0.64
N GLY A 110 2.39 -11.62 -1.44
CA GLY A 110 3.62 -11.74 -2.21
C GLY A 110 4.66 -12.67 -1.55
N ASN A 111 5.68 -13.03 -2.30
CA ASN A 111 6.84 -13.80 -1.81
C ASN A 111 6.49 -15.12 -1.08
N GLY A 112 5.45 -15.81 -1.54
CA GLY A 112 5.01 -17.06 -0.92
C GLY A 112 4.29 -16.89 0.42
N ARG A 113 3.87 -15.67 0.80
CA ARG A 113 3.27 -15.38 2.10
C ARG A 113 1.82 -14.91 2.00
N ILE A 114 1.07 -15.13 3.06
CA ILE A 114 -0.33 -14.73 3.22
C ILE A 114 -0.53 -14.00 4.55
N VAL A 115 -1.58 -13.18 4.61
CA VAL A 115 -2.15 -12.66 5.86
C VAL A 115 -3.49 -13.33 6.11
N ALA A 116 -3.73 -13.73 7.36
CA ALA A 116 -4.92 -14.46 7.78
C ALA A 116 -5.29 -14.14 9.23
N ALA A 117 -6.61 -14.07 9.52
CA ALA A 117 -7.14 -14.19 10.86
C ALA A 117 -7.58 -15.64 11.09
N ARG A 118 -7.19 -16.26 12.20
CA ARG A 118 -7.24 -17.71 12.37
C ARG A 118 -8.18 -18.18 13.49
N ILE A 119 -7.83 -17.87 14.73
CA ILE A 119 -8.52 -18.35 15.94
C ILE A 119 -8.07 -17.54 17.14
N ASN A 120 -8.89 -17.37 18.16
CA ASN A 120 -8.55 -16.61 19.36
C ASN A 120 -7.59 -17.38 20.31
N GLU A 121 -7.16 -16.73 21.39
CA GLU A 121 -6.21 -17.26 22.39
C GLU A 121 -6.68 -18.54 23.07
N ASN A 122 -7.99 -18.79 23.07
CA ASN A 122 -8.59 -19.99 23.68
C ASN A 122 -8.74 -21.15 22.67
N GLY A 123 -8.25 -21.00 21.42
CA GLY A 123 -8.47 -21.97 20.37
C GLY A 123 -9.92 -22.05 19.90
N LYS A 124 -10.70 -20.96 20.05
CA LYS A 124 -12.13 -20.89 19.69
C LYS A 124 -12.37 -19.81 18.65
N VAL A 125 -13.52 -19.89 18.01
CA VAL A 125 -13.94 -18.93 16.97
C VAL A 125 -14.59 -17.65 17.53
N SER A 126 -14.94 -17.65 18.82
CA SER A 126 -15.55 -16.49 19.50
C SER A 126 -15.34 -16.57 21.01
N GLY A 127 -15.59 -15.45 21.71
CA GLY A 127 -15.49 -15.36 23.17
C GLY A 127 -14.06 -15.27 23.69
N GLY A 128 -13.14 -14.81 22.86
CA GLY A 128 -11.81 -14.39 23.26
C GLY A 128 -11.81 -13.00 23.89
N LYS A 129 -10.66 -12.55 24.33
CA LYS A 129 -10.44 -11.16 24.74
C LYS A 129 -10.20 -10.32 23.48
N THR A 130 -10.62 -9.07 23.51
CA THR A 130 -10.30 -8.12 22.43
C THR A 130 -8.79 -7.94 22.28
N GLY A 131 -8.31 -7.93 21.05
CA GLY A 131 -6.91 -7.88 20.70
C GLY A 131 -6.27 -9.28 20.56
N ASP A 132 -5.08 -9.33 20.00
CA ASP A 132 -4.30 -10.56 19.82
C ASP A 132 -3.43 -10.85 21.04
N GLN A 133 -3.84 -11.84 21.83
CA GLN A 133 -3.16 -12.23 23.06
C GLN A 133 -1.95 -13.13 22.78
N THR A 134 -1.88 -13.71 21.60
CA THR A 134 -0.90 -14.72 21.22
C THR A 134 0.12 -14.23 20.21
N GLY A 135 -0.16 -13.12 19.51
CA GLY A 135 0.55 -12.68 18.33
C GLY A 135 0.33 -13.56 17.10
N MET A 136 -0.70 -14.45 17.15
CA MET A 136 -0.97 -15.45 16.12
C MET A 136 -2.44 -15.51 15.69
N GLU A 137 -3.29 -14.66 16.27
CA GLU A 137 -4.72 -14.63 15.95
C GLU A 137 -4.95 -14.00 14.58
N ILE A 138 -4.25 -12.89 14.31
CA ILE A 138 -4.16 -12.27 12.98
C ILE A 138 -2.68 -12.17 12.63
N MET A 139 -2.24 -12.94 11.64
CA MET A 139 -0.81 -13.09 11.39
C MET A 139 -0.44 -13.17 9.92
N VAL A 140 0.83 -12.91 9.67
CA VAL A 140 1.50 -13.17 8.40
C VAL A 140 2.26 -14.50 8.50
N GLN A 141 2.01 -15.40 7.57
CA GLN A 141 2.66 -16.71 7.52
C GLN A 141 2.95 -17.12 6.08
N ASP A 142 3.70 -18.22 5.93
CA ASP A 142 3.94 -18.80 4.62
C ASP A 142 2.64 -19.36 4.04
N TYR A 143 2.50 -19.30 2.71
CA TYR A 143 1.39 -19.93 2.03
C TYR A 143 1.37 -21.43 2.29
N TYR A 144 0.19 -21.97 2.53
CA TYR A 144 -0.04 -23.40 2.72
C TYR A 144 -1.22 -23.90 1.90
N PHE A 145 -1.22 -25.17 1.57
CA PHE A 145 -2.40 -25.81 1.00
C PHE A 145 -3.37 -26.15 2.14
N TYR A 146 -4.55 -25.53 2.11
CA TYR A 146 -5.54 -25.71 3.17
C TYR A 146 -6.04 -27.17 3.21
N GLN A 147 -6.20 -27.74 4.40
CA GLN A 147 -6.57 -29.16 4.56
C GLN A 147 -7.91 -29.54 3.90
N TYR A 148 -8.85 -28.58 3.80
CA TYR A 148 -10.13 -28.75 3.10
C TYR A 148 -10.06 -28.26 1.65
N GLY A 149 -8.90 -27.94 1.14
CA GLY A 149 -8.69 -27.36 -0.18
C GLY A 149 -9.02 -25.89 -0.27
N TRP A 150 -8.59 -25.28 -1.34
CA TRP A 150 -9.01 -23.93 -1.76
C TRP A 150 -9.94 -24.04 -2.97
N ASP A 151 -11.09 -23.35 -2.95
CA ASP A 151 -12.08 -23.42 -4.01
C ASP A 151 -11.76 -22.45 -5.14
N CYS A 152 -11.29 -21.24 -4.81
CA CYS A 152 -10.98 -20.24 -5.82
C CYS A 152 -9.94 -19.21 -5.35
N VAL A 153 -9.35 -18.55 -6.35
CA VAL A 153 -8.49 -17.38 -6.21
C VAL A 153 -9.08 -16.24 -7.00
N LEU A 154 -9.37 -15.14 -6.33
CA LEU A 154 -9.93 -13.94 -6.92
C LEU A 154 -8.87 -12.85 -6.99
N ARG A 155 -8.70 -12.28 -8.19
CA ARG A 155 -7.75 -11.19 -8.45
C ARG A 155 -8.49 -9.93 -8.87
N TYR A 156 -8.22 -8.82 -8.23
CA TYR A 156 -8.77 -7.55 -8.65
C TYR A 156 -8.17 -7.12 -9.98
N MET A 157 -9.03 -6.90 -10.99
CA MET A 157 -8.64 -6.61 -12.37
C MET A 157 -9.45 -5.44 -12.95
N LYS A 158 -10.29 -4.78 -12.15
CA LYS A 158 -11.16 -3.71 -12.67
C LYS A 158 -10.29 -2.60 -13.26
N GLU A 159 -10.54 -2.32 -14.52
CA GLU A 159 -10.08 -1.11 -15.18
C GLU A 159 -11.01 0.02 -14.73
N ASP A 160 -10.46 1.15 -14.27
CA ASP A 160 -11.28 2.34 -14.13
C ASP A 160 -11.82 2.69 -15.51
N ALA A 161 -13.14 2.94 -15.61
CA ALA A 161 -13.75 3.40 -16.83
C ALA A 161 -12.94 4.59 -17.35
N THR A 162 -12.37 4.42 -18.51
CA THR A 162 -11.47 5.34 -19.16
C THR A 162 -12.03 6.76 -19.17
N THR A 163 -11.41 7.65 -18.45
CA THR A 163 -11.20 8.99 -19.01
C THR A 163 -9.94 8.88 -19.85
N ASP A 164 -10.07 9.02 -21.14
CA ASP A 164 -8.98 9.13 -22.12
C ASP A 164 -7.90 10.06 -21.57
N ILE A 165 -6.73 9.52 -21.28
CA ILE A 165 -5.54 10.33 -21.10
C ILE A 165 -4.43 9.74 -21.97
N SER A 166 -4.26 10.36 -23.11
CA SER A 166 -3.10 10.27 -23.98
C SER A 166 -1.78 10.39 -23.22
N SER A 167 -0.77 9.74 -23.75
CA SER A 167 0.65 9.66 -23.30
C SER A 167 1.19 10.88 -22.59
N PRO A 168 2.04 10.67 -21.54
CA PRO A 168 2.61 11.78 -20.77
C PRO A 168 3.71 12.49 -21.58
N SER A 169 3.39 13.66 -22.13
CA SER A 169 4.38 14.67 -22.43
C SER A 169 4.76 15.41 -21.15
N ALA A 170 5.99 15.87 -21.05
CA ALA A 170 6.50 16.66 -19.93
C ALA A 170 5.59 17.88 -19.65
N PRO A 171 5.26 18.22 -18.38
CA PRO A 171 4.32 19.29 -18.09
C PRO A 171 4.93 20.66 -18.41
N ALA A 172 4.24 21.36 -19.30
CA ALA A 172 4.38 22.81 -19.41
C ALA A 172 3.75 23.47 -18.17
N ALA A 173 4.34 24.56 -17.70
CA ALA A 173 3.91 25.30 -16.52
C ALA A 173 2.43 25.75 -16.63
N SER A 174 1.69 25.61 -15.51
CA SER A 174 0.36 26.19 -15.20
C SER A 174 -0.91 25.37 -15.46
N SER A 175 -0.94 24.07 -15.23
CA SER A 175 -2.19 23.34 -14.98
C SER A 175 -2.14 22.60 -13.64
N GLU A 176 -3.27 22.61 -12.91
CA GLU A 176 -3.40 21.87 -11.64
C GLU A 176 -3.12 20.38 -11.87
N SER A 177 -2.10 19.85 -11.21
CA SER A 177 -1.70 18.44 -11.34
C SER A 177 -2.38 17.57 -10.29
N GLU A 178 -3.14 16.57 -10.72
CA GLU A 178 -3.77 15.59 -9.82
C GLU A 178 -2.73 14.82 -8.97
N ASN A 179 -1.55 14.55 -9.52
CA ASN A 179 -0.47 13.91 -8.76
C ASN A 179 0.04 14.84 -7.65
N VAL A 180 0.19 16.12 -7.93
CA VAL A 180 0.58 17.13 -6.92
C VAL A 180 -0.50 17.24 -5.84
N ARG A 181 -1.80 17.24 -6.19
CA ARG A 181 -2.90 17.20 -5.20
C ARG A 181 -2.78 15.98 -4.27
N LYS A 182 -2.54 14.79 -4.83
CA LYS A 182 -2.31 13.57 -4.05
C LYS A 182 -1.09 13.72 -3.16
N GLY A 183 0.02 14.22 -3.68
CA GLY A 183 1.24 14.47 -2.91
C GLY A 183 1.02 15.42 -1.75
N GLN A 184 0.29 16.52 -1.95
CA GLN A 184 -0.08 17.49 -0.91
C GLN A 184 -0.95 16.84 0.18
N THR A 185 -1.94 16.03 -0.23
CA THR A 185 -2.79 15.28 0.71
C THR A 185 -1.97 14.31 1.56
N TYR A 186 -1.07 13.54 0.94
CA TYR A 186 -0.19 12.62 1.66
C TYR A 186 0.82 13.34 2.55
N ALA A 187 1.39 14.47 2.11
CA ALA A 187 2.29 15.27 2.93
C ALA A 187 1.58 15.79 4.18
N ASN A 188 0.35 16.29 4.06
CA ASN A 188 -0.48 16.69 5.20
C ASN A 188 -0.73 15.55 6.18
N ARG A 189 -1.05 14.36 5.67
CA ARG A 189 -1.30 13.17 6.48
C ARG A 189 -0.05 12.65 7.18
N PHE A 190 1.09 12.65 6.48
CA PHE A 190 2.35 12.08 6.99
C PHE A 190 3.06 13.00 8.01
N THR A 191 2.92 14.33 7.87
CA THR A 191 3.67 15.31 8.66
C THR A 191 2.81 16.30 9.44
N SER A 192 1.49 16.27 9.30
CA SER A 192 0.58 17.31 9.80
C SER A 192 0.92 18.72 9.27
N ALA A 193 1.43 18.82 8.04
CA ALA A 193 1.90 20.08 7.46
C ALA A 193 0.77 21.10 7.18
N GLN A 194 -0.47 20.62 7.00
CA GLN A 194 -1.69 21.42 6.77
C GLN A 194 -1.57 22.46 5.63
N ILE A 195 -0.91 22.09 4.54
CA ILE A 195 -0.84 22.94 3.35
C ILE A 195 -2.13 22.84 2.51
N PRO A 196 -2.50 23.88 1.75
CA PRO A 196 -3.59 23.81 0.79
C PRO A 196 -3.36 22.75 -0.27
N VAL A 197 -4.42 22.00 -0.63
CA VAL A 197 -4.38 20.97 -1.68
C VAL A 197 -4.80 21.60 -3.01
N THR A 198 -3.87 22.26 -3.67
CA THR A 198 -4.13 23.06 -4.87
C THR A 198 -3.81 22.35 -6.17
N GLY A 199 -2.98 21.30 -6.14
CA GLY A 199 -2.42 20.68 -7.33
C GLY A 199 -1.28 21.50 -7.98
N GLN A 200 -0.85 22.57 -7.34
CA GLN A 200 0.27 23.40 -7.79
C GLN A 200 1.47 23.18 -6.88
N ARG A 201 2.65 23.05 -7.47
CA ARG A 201 3.90 22.90 -6.72
C ARG A 201 4.45 24.29 -6.39
N ASP A 202 3.93 24.91 -5.34
CA ASP A 202 4.33 26.19 -4.79
C ASP A 202 5.37 26.06 -3.67
N THR A 203 5.77 27.19 -3.08
CA THR A 203 6.73 27.23 -1.96
C THR A 203 6.23 26.47 -0.73
N ALA A 204 4.92 26.50 -0.45
CA ALA A 204 4.34 25.75 0.67
C ALA A 204 4.45 24.24 0.43
N THR A 205 4.21 23.79 -0.79
CA THR A 205 4.35 22.41 -1.23
C THR A 205 5.80 21.92 -1.13
N VAL A 206 6.77 22.73 -1.56
CA VAL A 206 8.21 22.41 -1.42
C VAL A 206 8.59 22.27 0.05
N LYS A 207 8.16 23.23 0.89
CA LYS A 207 8.41 23.15 2.34
C LYS A 207 7.78 21.92 2.98
N ALA A 208 6.58 21.55 2.58
CA ALA A 208 5.94 20.31 3.04
C ALA A 208 6.72 19.05 2.60
N GLY A 209 7.25 19.04 1.39
CA GLY A 209 8.14 17.97 0.91
C GLY A 209 9.39 17.79 1.78
N ILE A 210 10.03 18.91 2.18
CA ILE A 210 11.17 18.84 3.11
C ILE A 210 10.75 18.31 4.48
N LYS A 211 9.57 18.70 5.01
CA LYS A 211 9.03 18.12 6.26
C LYS A 211 8.80 16.62 6.13
N VAL A 212 8.26 16.15 5.02
CA VAL A 212 8.12 14.71 4.73
C VAL A 212 9.47 14.00 4.83
N PHE A 213 10.49 14.56 4.20
CA PHE A 213 11.84 14.02 4.20
C PHE A 213 12.47 14.00 5.60
N GLN A 214 12.37 15.09 6.36
CA GLN A 214 12.86 15.17 7.75
C GLN A 214 12.15 14.16 8.66
N THR A 215 10.84 14.00 8.49
CA THR A 215 10.05 13.03 9.25
C THR A 215 10.52 11.60 8.96
N ALA A 216 10.77 11.26 7.71
CA ALA A 216 11.25 9.94 7.31
C ALA A 216 12.64 9.65 7.88
N LEU A 217 13.57 10.59 7.80
CA LEU A 217 14.91 10.47 8.39
C LEU A 217 14.85 10.25 9.91
N ASN A 218 13.94 10.95 10.61
CA ASN A 218 13.73 10.74 12.03
C ASN A 218 13.19 9.34 12.35
N LYS A 219 12.25 8.86 11.52
CA LYS A 219 11.61 7.55 11.74
C LYS A 219 12.53 6.37 11.45
N ASP A 220 13.31 6.42 10.37
CA ASP A 220 14.17 5.30 9.97
C ASP A 220 15.53 5.31 10.70
N TYR A 221 16.08 6.50 10.98
CA TYR A 221 17.46 6.61 11.44
C TYR A 221 17.60 7.32 12.80
N GLY A 222 16.49 7.72 13.44
CA GLY A 222 16.54 8.43 14.72
C GLY A 222 17.31 9.75 14.65
N ALA A 223 17.24 10.47 13.52
CA ALA A 223 18.10 11.60 13.21
C ALA A 223 17.91 12.83 14.13
N GLY A 224 16.83 12.88 14.93
CA GLY A 224 16.55 13.96 15.87
C GLY A 224 16.35 15.34 15.22
N LEU A 225 15.95 15.38 13.95
CA LEU A 225 15.73 16.62 13.22
C LEU A 225 14.49 17.36 13.69
N VAL A 226 14.57 18.68 13.78
CA VAL A 226 13.39 19.54 13.83
C VAL A 226 12.70 19.48 12.48
N VAL A 227 11.39 19.16 12.45
CA VAL A 227 10.60 19.05 11.23
C VAL A 227 10.07 20.44 10.85
N ASP A 228 10.96 21.32 10.40
CA ASP A 228 10.69 22.74 10.10
C ASP A 228 10.44 23.01 8.61
N GLY A 229 10.79 22.05 7.74
CA GLY A 229 10.72 22.20 6.28
C GLY A 229 11.85 23.05 5.70
N ILE A 230 13.00 23.10 6.38
CA ILE A 230 14.22 23.75 5.93
C ILE A 230 15.30 22.68 5.69
N PHE A 231 15.78 22.59 4.46
CA PHE A 231 16.91 21.69 4.16
C PHE A 231 18.22 22.39 4.52
N GLY A 232 18.63 22.29 5.80
CA GLY A 232 19.87 22.84 6.35
C GLY A 232 20.95 21.77 6.56
N LEU A 233 22.06 22.18 7.17
CA LEU A 233 23.23 21.33 7.44
C LEU A 233 22.87 20.05 8.23
N ASN A 234 21.96 20.14 9.20
CA ASN A 234 21.57 18.97 9.99
C ASN A 234 20.78 17.97 9.16
N THR A 235 19.84 18.41 8.30
CA THR A 235 19.12 17.54 7.38
C THR A 235 20.07 16.93 6.34
N ASP A 236 21.03 17.69 5.85
CA ASP A 236 22.04 17.23 4.92
C ASP A 236 22.97 16.15 5.54
N LYS A 237 23.41 16.36 6.77
CA LYS A 237 24.19 15.37 7.52
C LYS A 237 23.37 14.11 7.81
N ALA A 238 22.10 14.26 8.17
CA ALA A 238 21.20 13.14 8.41
C ALA A 238 20.94 12.31 7.16
N LEU A 239 20.81 12.93 5.98
CA LEU A 239 20.74 12.20 4.71
C LEU A 239 22.02 11.38 4.48
N GLY A 240 23.18 11.97 4.70
CA GLY A 240 24.48 11.26 4.62
C GLY A 240 24.62 10.46 3.31
N LYS A 241 24.79 9.14 3.46
CA LYS A 241 24.87 8.18 2.35
C LYS A 241 23.60 7.31 2.22
N HIS A 242 22.54 7.63 2.93
CA HIS A 242 21.31 6.86 2.86
C HIS A 242 20.67 6.93 1.47
N TYR A 243 20.12 5.84 1.04
CA TYR A 243 19.40 5.68 -0.23
C TYR A 243 18.26 4.70 -0.05
N VAL A 244 17.35 4.63 -1.01
CA VAL A 244 16.33 3.59 -1.09
C VAL A 244 16.30 2.99 -2.49
N THR A 245 16.08 1.67 -2.55
CA THR A 245 16.08 0.91 -3.80
C THR A 245 14.99 -0.17 -3.80
N SER A 246 14.79 -0.78 -4.96
CA SER A 246 13.74 -1.80 -5.17
C SER A 246 13.80 -2.93 -4.13
N GLY A 247 12.65 -3.24 -3.54
CA GLY A 247 12.47 -4.29 -2.54
C GLY A 247 12.56 -3.80 -1.10
N GLU A 248 13.01 -2.58 -0.84
CA GLU A 248 13.07 -2.03 0.53
C GLU A 248 11.70 -1.60 1.04
N CYS A 249 11.54 -1.64 2.38
CA CYS A 249 10.35 -1.18 3.09
C CYS A 249 10.79 -0.30 4.26
N GLN A 250 10.56 1.02 4.14
CA GLN A 250 10.95 2.00 5.16
C GLN A 250 10.25 3.35 4.92
N TYR A 251 10.33 4.28 5.87
CA TYR A 251 9.70 5.61 5.76
C TYR A 251 10.40 6.50 4.71
N MET A 252 11.68 6.29 4.43
CA MET A 252 12.36 6.98 3.34
C MET A 252 11.81 6.57 1.96
N VAL A 253 11.24 5.37 1.83
CA VAL A 253 10.47 4.98 0.64
C VAL A 253 9.16 5.77 0.57
N THR A 254 8.42 5.89 1.70
CA THR A 254 7.25 6.79 1.78
C THR A 254 7.61 8.22 1.35
N ALA A 255 8.76 8.73 1.81
CA ALA A 255 9.20 10.06 1.43
C ALA A 255 9.46 10.17 -0.08
N ALA A 256 10.11 9.18 -0.70
CA ALA A 256 10.33 9.15 -2.15
C ALA A 256 9.01 9.16 -2.94
N GLU A 257 8.03 8.37 -2.51
CA GLU A 257 6.69 8.31 -3.11
C GLU A 257 5.97 9.67 -3.06
N ILE A 258 5.90 10.28 -1.87
CA ILE A 258 5.26 11.58 -1.69
C ILE A 258 5.99 12.66 -2.49
N LEU A 259 7.31 12.71 -2.41
CA LEU A 259 8.11 13.70 -3.12
C LEU A 259 7.92 13.60 -4.65
N LEU A 260 7.89 12.40 -5.20
CA LEU A 260 7.61 12.18 -6.63
C LEU A 260 6.20 12.70 -7.01
N LEU A 261 5.18 12.43 -6.19
CA LEU A 261 3.85 12.99 -6.40
C LEU A 261 3.88 14.53 -6.39
N LEU A 262 4.60 15.14 -5.45
CA LEU A 262 4.76 16.61 -5.39
C LEU A 262 5.49 17.18 -6.61
N HIS A 263 6.22 16.37 -7.36
CA HIS A 263 6.82 16.70 -8.66
C HIS A 263 5.93 16.30 -9.86
N GLY A 264 4.73 15.80 -9.63
CA GLY A 264 3.80 15.39 -10.69
C GLY A 264 4.02 13.99 -11.23
N TYR A 265 4.95 13.20 -10.67
CA TYR A 265 5.19 11.82 -11.06
C TYR A 265 4.35 10.87 -10.21
N ASN A 266 3.81 9.82 -10.83
CA ASN A 266 2.98 8.84 -10.14
C ASN A 266 3.79 7.60 -9.76
N PRO A 267 4.10 7.37 -8.45
CA PRO A 267 4.77 6.16 -7.98
C PRO A 267 3.83 4.95 -7.87
N ASN A 268 2.56 5.08 -8.29
CA ASN A 268 1.49 4.11 -8.14
C ASN A 268 1.06 3.84 -6.68
N GLY A 269 1.06 4.86 -5.86
CA GLY A 269 0.60 4.82 -4.47
C GLY A 269 1.62 5.40 -3.50
N VAL A 270 1.17 5.56 -2.25
CA VAL A 270 2.02 5.93 -1.11
C VAL A 270 1.67 4.98 0.03
N GLU A 271 2.67 4.33 0.56
CA GLU A 271 2.56 3.41 1.70
C GLU A 271 3.31 3.99 2.92
N ILE A 272 2.86 3.62 4.14
CA ILE A 272 3.46 4.15 5.38
C ILE A 272 3.66 2.97 6.37
N PRO A 273 4.88 2.41 6.52
CA PRO A 273 6.08 2.70 5.73
C PRO A 273 5.95 2.29 4.27
N GLY A 274 6.66 3.00 3.38
CA GLY A 274 6.63 2.77 1.95
C GLY A 274 7.31 1.47 1.54
N ILE A 275 6.83 0.87 0.45
CA ILE A 275 7.43 -0.32 -0.17
C ILE A 275 7.94 0.05 -1.55
N PHE A 276 9.26 -0.10 -1.78
CA PHE A 276 9.86 0.24 -3.06
C PHE A 276 9.49 -0.81 -4.14
N GLY A 277 8.31 -0.67 -4.71
CA GLY A 277 7.78 -1.53 -5.76
C GLY A 277 8.14 -1.07 -7.18
N SER A 278 7.63 -1.81 -8.17
CA SER A 278 7.88 -1.53 -9.60
C SER A 278 7.32 -0.19 -10.06
N GLY A 279 6.23 0.29 -9.46
CA GLY A 279 5.64 1.60 -9.75
C GLY A 279 6.57 2.72 -9.33
N LEU A 280 7.08 2.66 -8.11
CA LEU A 280 8.06 3.62 -7.61
C LEU A 280 9.36 3.56 -8.43
N LEU A 281 9.86 2.36 -8.76
CA LEU A 281 11.03 2.18 -9.62
C LEU A 281 10.87 2.90 -10.97
N THR A 282 9.71 2.78 -11.59
CA THR A 282 9.40 3.45 -12.87
C THR A 282 9.35 4.95 -12.70
N ALA A 283 8.70 5.46 -11.65
CA ALA A 283 8.61 6.89 -11.36
C ALA A 283 9.99 7.50 -11.07
N VAL A 284 10.83 6.81 -10.28
CA VAL A 284 12.21 7.24 -9.99
C VAL A 284 13.02 7.33 -11.27
N LYS A 285 13.01 6.30 -12.13
CA LYS A 285 13.73 6.31 -13.40
C LYS A 285 13.27 7.43 -14.33
N THR A 286 11.96 7.68 -14.39
CA THR A 286 11.38 8.77 -15.19
C THR A 286 11.82 10.13 -14.67
N PHE A 287 11.76 10.33 -13.35
CA PHE A 287 12.23 11.54 -12.70
C PHE A 287 13.74 11.76 -12.94
N GLN A 288 14.57 10.74 -12.71
CA GLN A 288 16.01 10.81 -12.93
C GLN A 288 16.33 11.24 -14.36
N LYS A 289 15.67 10.63 -15.35
CA LYS A 289 15.83 11.00 -16.77
C LYS A 289 15.46 12.46 -17.01
N ALA A 290 14.33 12.91 -16.48
CA ALA A 290 13.86 14.30 -16.64
C ALA A 290 14.77 15.32 -15.93
N GLN A 291 15.45 14.92 -14.83
CA GLN A 291 16.36 15.77 -14.08
C GLN A 291 17.84 15.68 -14.56
N GLY A 292 18.12 14.92 -15.61
CA GLY A 292 19.48 14.71 -16.12
C GLY A 292 20.40 13.94 -15.17
N LEU A 293 19.80 13.08 -14.31
CA LEU A 293 20.52 12.21 -13.38
C LEU A 293 20.81 10.87 -14.03
N THR A 294 21.76 10.11 -13.45
CA THR A 294 21.96 8.70 -13.81
C THR A 294 20.67 7.92 -13.54
N VAL A 295 20.15 7.23 -14.56
CA VAL A 295 18.89 6.47 -14.50
C VAL A 295 19.15 5.11 -13.85
N SER A 296 19.47 5.11 -12.54
CA SER A 296 19.74 3.90 -11.77
C SER A 296 18.48 3.20 -11.28
N GLY A 297 17.42 3.98 -11.05
CA GLY A 297 16.22 3.52 -10.36
C GLY A 297 16.35 3.48 -8.82
N THR A 298 17.48 3.91 -8.28
CA THR A 298 17.73 4.06 -6.83
C THR A 298 17.54 5.53 -6.45
N CYS A 299 16.76 5.82 -5.39
CA CYS A 299 16.74 7.14 -4.81
C CYS A 299 18.00 7.32 -3.94
N ASP A 300 19.09 7.65 -4.60
CA ASP A 300 20.34 8.02 -3.96
C ASP A 300 20.31 9.48 -3.46
N ARG A 301 21.41 9.91 -2.83
CA ARG A 301 21.56 11.29 -2.36
C ARG A 301 21.24 12.32 -3.45
N ASN A 302 21.73 12.14 -4.66
CA ASN A 302 21.53 13.10 -5.75
C ASN A 302 20.07 13.16 -6.18
N THR A 303 19.39 12.02 -6.20
CA THR A 303 17.96 11.91 -6.51
C THR A 303 17.13 12.61 -5.42
N PHE A 304 17.40 12.34 -4.13
CA PHE A 304 16.72 13.04 -3.04
C PHE A 304 16.94 14.55 -3.04
N LEU A 305 18.17 15.01 -3.28
CA LEU A 305 18.47 16.45 -3.37
C LEU A 305 17.70 17.15 -4.49
N LYS A 306 17.34 16.46 -5.55
CA LYS A 306 16.48 16.99 -6.63
C LYS A 306 15.00 16.93 -6.25
N LEU A 307 14.56 15.89 -5.53
CA LEU A 307 13.18 15.72 -5.11
C LEU A 307 12.74 16.75 -4.06
N ILE A 308 13.64 17.23 -3.20
CA ILE A 308 13.33 18.21 -2.15
C ILE A 308 13.46 19.67 -2.60
N ARG A 309 13.88 19.92 -3.83
CA ARG A 309 13.99 21.26 -4.44
C ARG A 309 12.87 21.50 -5.44
#